data_83423fcbd2d4f302e23041ca0862c0d2
#
_entry.id   83423fcbd2d4f302e23041ca0862c0d2
#
_cell.length_a   1.000
_cell.length_b   1.000
_cell.length_c   1.000
_cell.angle_alpha   90.00
_cell.angle_beta   90.00
_cell.angle_gamma   90.00
#
_symmetry.space_group_name_H-M   'P 1'
#
loop_
_entity.id
_entity.type
_entity.pdbx_description
1 polymer ?
#
loop_
_entity_poly.entity_id
_entity_poly.type
_entity_poly.pdbx_seq_one_letter_code
_entity_poly.pdbx_strand_id
1 'polypeptide(L)'
;MLGLLSTQSVNNAKQRGGRIMDAKQLKDLQSLPLKYKIMISQERIREWYEHWDGQVYVSFSGGKDSTVLLHIVRELYPDVPAVFVDTGLEYPEIRRFVKKHENVVWLKPRMNFKRVIEKYGYPVISKEQSQFLFEIKTGSSEKLRKIRLEGNKYGRGKVSERWKYLIKSPFPISHKCCEVMKKSPFARYEKETGNKPYIGVMASESSMREIDYIKNGGCNFYETSRVKSWPIGFWNDSDIWEYLNIFNVPYCSVYDMGY
;
A
#
# COMPACT_ATOMS: atom_id res chain seq x y z
N MET A 1 -2.58 -38.63 4.37
CA MET A 1 -1.39 -38.57 3.53
C MET A 1 -0.95 -37.11 3.45
N LEU A 2 0.01 -36.72 4.29
CA LEU A 2 0.64 -35.40 4.31
C LEU A 2 1.69 -35.37 3.19
N GLY A 3 1.44 -34.56 2.18
CA GLY A 3 2.36 -34.37 1.06
C GLY A 3 3.65 -33.69 1.53
N LEU A 4 4.74 -34.42 1.46
CA LEU A 4 6.12 -33.95 1.66
C LEU A 4 6.43 -32.84 0.64
N LEU A 5 6.46 -31.59 1.08
CA LEU A 5 7.14 -30.53 0.37
C LEU A 5 8.61 -30.93 0.28
N SER A 6 9.17 -30.94 -0.93
CA SER A 6 10.54 -31.41 -1.18
C SER A 6 11.53 -30.61 -0.33
N THR A 7 12.47 -31.31 0.28
CA THR A 7 13.56 -30.73 1.09
C THR A 7 14.36 -29.66 0.36
N GLN A 8 14.38 -29.66 -0.97
CA GLN A 8 14.97 -28.60 -1.80
C GLN A 8 14.24 -27.27 -1.75
N SER A 9 12.88 -27.27 -1.67
CA SER A 9 12.09 -26.03 -1.53
C SER A 9 12.30 -25.36 -0.18
N VAL A 10 12.45 -26.14 0.88
CA VAL A 10 12.70 -25.66 2.24
C VAL A 10 14.13 -25.12 2.37
N ASN A 11 15.11 -25.78 1.75
CA ASN A 11 16.50 -25.33 1.77
C ASN A 11 16.73 -24.04 0.95
N ASN A 12 16.05 -23.88 -0.20
CA ASN A 12 16.11 -22.64 -0.99
C ASN A 12 15.45 -21.44 -0.27
N ALA A 13 14.43 -21.70 0.55
CA ALA A 13 13.79 -20.65 1.37
C ALA A 13 14.67 -20.24 2.55
N LYS A 14 15.40 -21.17 3.18
CA LYS A 14 16.37 -20.86 4.24
C LYS A 14 17.59 -20.08 3.75
N GLN A 15 18.02 -20.25 2.50
CA GLN A 15 19.13 -19.48 1.91
C GLN A 15 18.73 -18.04 1.53
N ARG A 16 17.41 -17.74 1.40
CA ARG A 16 16.91 -16.41 1.01
C ARG A 16 16.51 -15.50 2.18
N GLY A 17 16.77 -15.88 3.43
CA GLY A 17 16.49 -15.03 4.61
C GLY A 17 15.01 -14.69 4.86
N GLY A 18 14.08 -15.09 4.00
CA GLY A 18 12.65 -14.81 4.13
C GLY A 18 11.96 -15.77 5.09
N ARG A 19 11.38 -15.29 6.18
CA ARG A 19 10.41 -16.08 6.98
C ARG A 19 9.25 -16.49 6.07
N ILE A 20 9.01 -17.80 5.94
CA ILE A 20 7.79 -18.30 5.29
C ILE A 20 6.66 -18.07 6.28
N MET A 21 5.64 -17.31 5.88
CA MET A 21 4.41 -17.12 6.64
C MET A 21 3.27 -17.84 5.93
N ASP A 22 2.32 -18.37 6.68
CA ASP A 22 1.07 -18.91 6.15
C ASP A 22 -0.16 -18.09 6.64
N ALA A 23 -1.32 -18.40 6.07
CA ALA A 23 -2.56 -17.70 6.42
C ALA A 23 -2.99 -17.93 7.88
N LYS A 24 -2.62 -19.06 8.48
CA LYS A 24 -2.91 -19.36 9.87
C LYS A 24 -2.08 -18.47 10.79
N GLN A 25 -0.78 -18.38 10.54
CA GLN A 25 0.12 -17.49 11.29
C GLN A 25 -0.32 -16.03 11.23
N LEU A 26 -0.79 -15.55 10.06
CA LEU A 26 -1.35 -14.20 9.97
C LEU A 26 -2.60 -14.06 10.85
N LYS A 27 -3.52 -15.01 10.84
CA LYS A 27 -4.72 -14.98 11.69
C LYS A 27 -4.36 -15.04 13.18
N ASP A 28 -3.37 -15.83 13.55
CA ASP A 28 -2.88 -15.91 14.92
C ASP A 28 -2.34 -14.53 15.37
N LEU A 29 -1.56 -13.83 14.52
CA LEU A 29 -1.09 -12.47 14.79
C LEU A 29 -2.25 -11.46 14.87
N GLN A 30 -3.23 -11.58 13.98
CA GLN A 30 -4.41 -10.69 13.98
C GLN A 30 -5.30 -10.88 15.22
N SER A 31 -5.26 -12.05 15.86
CA SER A 31 -6.04 -12.34 17.07
C SER A 31 -5.37 -11.89 18.37
N LEU A 32 -4.10 -11.45 18.31
CA LEU A 32 -3.39 -11.01 19.50
C LEU A 32 -4.02 -9.74 20.10
N PRO A 33 -3.98 -9.58 21.43
CA PRO A 33 -4.29 -8.32 22.08
C PRO A 33 -3.39 -7.18 21.58
N LEU A 34 -3.93 -5.95 21.48
CA LEU A 34 -3.23 -4.77 20.93
C LEU A 34 -1.85 -4.55 21.53
N LYS A 35 -1.69 -4.74 22.85
CA LYS A 35 -0.39 -4.60 23.52
C LYS A 35 0.72 -5.43 22.85
N TYR A 36 0.45 -6.68 22.49
CA TYR A 36 1.45 -7.55 21.84
C TYR A 36 1.66 -7.14 20.38
N LYS A 37 0.60 -6.68 19.70
CA LYS A 37 0.71 -6.15 18.34
C LYS A 37 1.62 -4.93 18.29
N ILE A 38 1.52 -4.03 19.26
CA ILE A 38 2.40 -2.86 19.38
C ILE A 38 3.86 -3.31 19.55
N MET A 39 4.14 -4.25 20.47
CA MET A 39 5.50 -4.75 20.70
C MET A 39 6.10 -5.36 19.41
N ILE A 40 5.33 -6.19 18.71
CA ILE A 40 5.78 -6.79 17.45
C ILE A 40 6.03 -5.71 16.39
N SER A 41 5.13 -4.73 16.27
CA SER A 41 5.31 -3.62 15.32
C SER A 41 6.57 -2.80 15.62
N GLN A 42 6.82 -2.48 16.88
CA GLN A 42 8.03 -1.79 17.32
C GLN A 42 9.29 -2.59 16.96
N GLU A 43 9.28 -3.91 17.14
CA GLU A 43 10.40 -4.77 16.74
C GLU A 43 10.63 -4.74 15.23
N ARG A 44 9.56 -4.84 14.42
CA ARG A 44 9.67 -4.74 12.95
C ARG A 44 10.16 -3.36 12.49
N ILE A 45 9.81 -2.31 13.22
CA ILE A 45 10.32 -0.94 12.97
C ILE A 45 11.81 -0.86 13.26
N ARG A 46 12.28 -1.42 14.40
CA ARG A 46 13.72 -1.46 14.73
C ARG A 46 14.52 -2.24 13.69
N GLU A 47 14.09 -3.46 13.35
CA GLU A 47 14.73 -4.27 12.32
C GLU A 47 14.89 -3.52 10.98
N TRP A 48 13.86 -2.78 10.56
CA TRP A 48 13.90 -2.00 9.33
C TRP A 48 14.82 -0.79 9.43
N TYR A 49 14.76 -0.07 10.55
CA TYR A 49 15.59 1.10 10.82
C TYR A 49 17.08 0.74 10.81
N GLU A 50 17.46 -0.30 11.54
CA GLU A 50 18.84 -0.79 11.65
C GLU A 50 19.35 -1.33 10.32
N HIS A 51 18.52 -2.06 9.57
CA HIS A 51 18.90 -2.60 8.26
C HIS A 51 19.26 -1.50 7.25
N TRP A 52 18.65 -0.34 7.36
CA TRP A 52 18.87 0.79 6.44
C TRP A 52 19.67 1.93 7.08
N ASP A 53 20.38 1.70 8.17
CA ASP A 53 21.18 2.70 8.90
C ASP A 53 20.42 4.03 9.15
N GLY A 54 19.13 3.92 9.50
CA GLY A 54 18.25 5.07 9.72
C GLY A 54 17.79 5.79 8.46
N GLN A 55 18.16 5.34 7.26
CA GLN A 55 17.69 5.90 5.99
C GLN A 55 16.26 5.43 5.69
N VAL A 56 15.32 5.92 6.47
CA VAL A 56 13.90 5.52 6.41
C VAL A 56 12.98 6.74 6.46
N TYR A 57 11.72 6.54 6.09
CA TYR A 57 10.68 7.55 6.20
C TYR A 57 9.31 6.90 6.39
N VAL A 58 8.34 7.64 6.93
CA VAL A 58 6.94 7.21 7.00
C VAL A 58 6.17 7.79 5.81
N SER A 59 5.56 6.91 4.99
CA SER A 59 4.61 7.33 3.96
C SER A 59 3.33 7.79 4.64
N PHE A 60 3.20 9.10 4.84
CA PHE A 60 2.14 9.72 5.62
C PHE A 60 1.05 10.26 4.70
N SER A 61 -0.15 9.70 4.78
CA SER A 61 -1.30 10.16 3.98
C SER A 61 -2.22 11.13 4.74
N GLY A 62 -2.00 11.31 6.05
CA GLY A 62 -2.94 12.00 6.94
C GLY A 62 -4.17 11.15 7.32
N GLY A 63 -4.26 9.91 6.83
CA GLY A 63 -5.26 8.94 7.26
C GLY A 63 -4.90 8.28 8.59
N LYS A 64 -5.89 7.74 9.31
CA LYS A 64 -5.74 7.17 10.65
C LYS A 64 -4.62 6.12 10.76
N ASP A 65 -4.52 5.21 9.80
CA ASP A 65 -3.54 4.13 9.80
C ASP A 65 -2.10 4.65 9.69
N SER A 66 -1.88 5.60 8.79
CA SER A 66 -0.59 6.27 8.64
C SER A 66 -0.24 7.18 9.82
N THR A 67 -1.25 7.70 10.53
CA THR A 67 -1.08 8.49 11.74
C THR A 67 -0.63 7.61 12.91
N VAL A 68 -1.27 6.47 13.12
CA VAL A 68 -0.84 5.47 14.11
C VAL A 68 0.58 5.00 13.83
N LEU A 69 0.87 4.65 12.56
CA LEU A 69 2.22 4.24 12.17
C LEU A 69 3.27 5.34 12.45
N LEU A 70 2.97 6.58 12.08
CA LEU A 70 3.87 7.72 12.34
C LEU A 70 4.13 7.90 13.83
N HIS A 71 3.08 7.78 14.66
CA HIS A 71 3.20 7.85 16.11
C HIS A 71 4.13 6.75 16.66
N ILE A 72 3.89 5.47 16.31
CA ILE A 72 4.71 4.34 16.78
C ILE A 72 6.17 4.49 16.33
N VAL A 73 6.40 4.91 15.08
CA VAL A 73 7.76 5.11 14.56
C VAL A 73 8.47 6.23 15.32
N ARG A 74 7.80 7.35 15.60
CA ARG A 74 8.40 8.50 16.28
C ARG A 74 8.56 8.34 17.78
N GLU A 75 7.79 7.45 18.40
CA GLU A 75 8.05 6.99 19.77
C GLU A 75 9.43 6.31 19.90
N LEU A 76 9.90 5.65 18.86
CA LEU A 76 11.21 4.99 18.82
C LEU A 76 12.30 5.88 18.23
N TYR A 77 11.97 6.61 17.17
CA TYR A 77 12.89 7.40 16.36
C TYR A 77 12.26 8.75 15.99
N PRO A 78 12.33 9.75 16.90
CA PRO A 78 11.62 11.03 16.77
C PRO A 78 11.95 11.81 15.48
N ASP A 79 13.18 11.65 14.98
CA ASP A 79 13.68 12.39 13.82
C ASP A 79 13.30 11.77 12.46
N VAL A 80 12.60 10.63 12.44
CA VAL A 80 12.19 10.01 11.18
C VAL A 80 11.19 10.92 10.45
N PRO A 81 11.51 11.32 9.19
CA PRO A 81 10.64 12.20 8.41
C PRO A 81 9.36 11.50 8.00
N ALA A 82 8.26 12.24 8.04
CA ALA A 82 7.04 11.87 7.35
C ALA A 82 7.06 12.44 5.93
N VAL A 83 6.55 11.69 4.95
CA VAL A 83 6.49 12.14 3.56
C VAL A 83 5.04 12.10 3.08
N PHE A 84 4.53 13.27 2.74
CA PHE A 84 3.16 13.46 2.24
C PHE A 84 3.17 13.86 0.78
N VAL A 85 2.34 13.22 -0.04
CA VAL A 85 2.14 13.61 -1.44
C VAL A 85 0.86 14.43 -1.56
N ASP A 86 1.00 15.73 -1.75
CA ASP A 86 -0.12 16.64 -2.04
C ASP A 86 -0.48 16.56 -3.52
N THR A 87 -1.50 15.78 -3.84
CA THR A 87 -2.00 15.64 -5.21
C THR A 87 -2.94 16.78 -5.63
N GLY A 88 -3.39 17.57 -4.65
CA GLY A 88 -4.44 18.58 -4.83
C GLY A 88 -5.86 18.03 -4.82
N LEU A 89 -6.02 16.72 -4.56
CA LEU A 89 -7.31 16.03 -4.51
C LEU A 89 -7.69 15.58 -3.09
N GLU A 90 -6.82 15.81 -2.13
CA GLU A 90 -7.07 15.48 -0.74
C GLU A 90 -8.11 16.44 -0.15
N TYR A 91 -8.92 15.92 0.78
CA TYR A 91 -9.83 16.76 1.58
C TYR A 91 -9.05 17.89 2.27
N PRO A 92 -9.62 19.11 2.36
CA PRO A 92 -8.97 20.23 3.05
C PRO A 92 -8.58 19.89 4.50
N GLU A 93 -9.39 19.05 5.18
CA GLU A 93 -9.16 18.55 6.53
C GLU A 93 -7.86 17.75 6.61
N ILE A 94 -7.62 16.84 5.68
CA ILE A 94 -6.39 16.04 5.59
C ILE A 94 -5.18 16.97 5.46
N ARG A 95 -5.24 17.94 4.53
CA ARG A 95 -4.13 18.88 4.34
C ARG A 95 -3.88 19.75 5.58
N ARG A 96 -4.96 20.20 6.26
CA ARG A 96 -4.85 20.94 7.53
C ARG A 96 -4.28 20.06 8.64
N PHE A 97 -4.69 18.81 8.71
CA PHE A 97 -4.19 17.85 9.68
C PHE A 97 -2.69 17.57 9.48
N VAL A 98 -2.27 17.27 8.25
CA VAL A 98 -0.86 17.03 7.92
C VAL A 98 0.01 18.24 8.26
N LYS A 99 -0.46 19.47 8.04
CA LYS A 99 0.26 20.72 8.38
C LYS A 99 0.54 20.91 9.88
N LYS A 100 -0.21 20.23 10.76
CA LYS A 100 0.02 20.30 12.22
C LYS A 100 1.16 19.40 12.68
N HIS A 101 1.66 18.53 11.82
CA HIS A 101 2.76 17.64 12.14
C HIS A 101 4.10 18.29 11.74
N GLU A 102 5.07 18.16 12.60
CA GLU A 102 6.45 18.60 12.34
C GLU A 102 7.19 17.59 11.48
N ASN A 103 8.32 17.99 10.90
CA ASN A 103 9.19 17.14 10.08
C ASN A 103 8.42 16.37 8.98
N VAL A 104 7.60 17.09 8.21
CA VAL A 104 6.85 16.55 7.07
C VAL A 104 7.41 17.09 5.77
N VAL A 105 7.89 16.21 4.92
CA VAL A 105 8.31 16.52 3.56
C VAL A 105 7.09 16.50 2.64
N TRP A 106 6.79 17.64 2.02
CA TRP A 106 5.66 17.80 1.09
C TRP A 106 6.12 17.58 -0.35
N LEU A 107 5.62 16.51 -0.96
CA LEU A 107 5.87 16.21 -2.37
C LEU A 107 4.67 16.61 -3.23
N LYS A 108 4.96 17.03 -4.45
CA LYS A 108 3.93 17.29 -5.47
C LYS A 108 4.17 16.42 -6.70
N PRO A 109 3.12 15.89 -7.34
CA PRO A 109 3.24 15.25 -8.63
C PRO A 109 3.70 16.25 -9.70
N ARG A 110 4.43 15.77 -10.71
CA ARG A 110 4.90 16.61 -11.83
C ARG A 110 3.76 17.13 -12.71
N MET A 111 2.61 16.49 -12.65
CA MET A 111 1.39 16.89 -13.36
C MET A 111 0.24 16.99 -12.39
N ASN A 112 -0.62 17.99 -12.55
CA ASN A 112 -1.90 18.03 -11.86
C ASN A 112 -2.89 17.02 -12.47
N PHE A 113 -3.98 16.73 -11.77
CA PHE A 113 -4.95 15.72 -12.19
C PHE A 113 -5.59 16.02 -13.55
N LYS A 114 -5.89 17.29 -13.86
CA LYS A 114 -6.42 17.69 -15.15
C LYS A 114 -5.50 17.27 -16.31
N ARG A 115 -4.20 17.58 -16.20
CA ARG A 115 -3.20 17.17 -17.20
C ARG A 115 -3.01 15.66 -17.28
N VAL A 116 -3.18 14.93 -16.16
CA VAL A 116 -3.14 13.45 -16.15
C VAL A 116 -4.30 12.89 -16.97
N ILE A 117 -5.52 13.42 -16.79
CA ILE A 117 -6.69 13.00 -17.58
C ILE A 117 -6.51 13.32 -19.05
N GLU A 118 -6.09 14.54 -19.38
CA GLU A 118 -5.86 14.98 -20.76
C GLU A 118 -4.81 14.10 -21.47
N LYS A 119 -3.74 13.74 -20.77
CA LYS A 119 -2.64 12.98 -21.36
C LYS A 119 -2.89 11.47 -21.43
N TYR A 120 -3.48 10.88 -20.39
CA TYR A 120 -3.57 9.43 -20.25
C TYR A 120 -4.99 8.90 -20.33
N GLY A 121 -5.99 9.73 -20.09
CA GLY A 121 -7.39 9.33 -20.03
C GLY A 121 -7.96 9.24 -18.62
N TYR A 122 -9.26 8.99 -18.57
CA TYR A 122 -10.05 8.99 -17.34
C TYR A 122 -9.88 7.72 -16.52
N PRO A 123 -9.65 7.81 -15.21
CA PRO A 123 -9.83 6.67 -14.33
C PRO A 123 -11.34 6.45 -14.09
N VAL A 124 -11.85 5.30 -14.47
CA VAL A 124 -13.28 4.96 -14.34
C VAL A 124 -13.45 3.73 -13.47
N ILE A 125 -14.50 3.68 -12.68
CA ILE A 125 -14.96 2.53 -11.88
C ILE A 125 -13.93 2.12 -10.82
N SER A 126 -12.90 1.36 -11.23
CA SER A 126 -11.80 0.91 -10.40
C SER A 126 -10.51 0.90 -11.19
N LYS A 127 -9.38 0.85 -10.48
CA LYS A 127 -8.06 0.76 -11.11
C LYS A 127 -7.93 -0.47 -12.02
N GLU A 128 -8.43 -1.61 -11.57
CA GLU A 128 -8.39 -2.86 -12.31
C GLU A 128 -9.22 -2.78 -13.60
N GLN A 129 -10.47 -2.32 -13.50
CA GLN A 129 -11.33 -2.17 -14.66
C GLN A 129 -10.81 -1.12 -15.65
N SER A 130 -10.28 -0.01 -15.13
CA SER A 130 -9.61 1.01 -15.97
C SER A 130 -8.38 0.43 -16.69
N GLN A 131 -7.62 -0.43 -16.05
CA GLN A 131 -6.49 -1.11 -16.67
C GLN A 131 -6.96 -2.06 -17.79
N PHE A 132 -7.98 -2.88 -17.54
CA PHE A 132 -8.49 -3.80 -18.55
C PHE A 132 -9.06 -3.08 -19.77
N LEU A 133 -9.81 -2.01 -19.55
CA LEU A 133 -10.32 -1.15 -20.61
C LEU A 133 -9.18 -0.46 -21.38
N PHE A 134 -8.18 0.05 -20.70
CA PHE A 134 -6.99 0.62 -21.31
C PHE A 134 -6.28 -0.39 -22.23
N GLU A 135 -6.01 -1.59 -21.73
CA GLU A 135 -5.33 -2.65 -22.48
C GLU A 135 -6.14 -3.06 -23.74
N ILE A 136 -7.47 -3.14 -23.66
CA ILE A 136 -8.33 -3.41 -24.83
C ILE A 136 -8.25 -2.29 -25.87
N LYS A 137 -8.26 -1.02 -25.42
CA LYS A 137 -8.33 0.16 -26.31
C LYS A 137 -6.98 0.53 -26.93
N THR A 138 -5.85 0.21 -26.29
CA THR A 138 -4.50 0.63 -26.73
C THR A 138 -3.72 -0.44 -27.48
N GLY A 139 -4.34 -1.57 -27.83
CA GLY A 139 -3.72 -2.55 -28.72
C GLY A 139 -2.79 -3.56 -28.03
N SER A 140 -3.19 -4.08 -26.88
CA SER A 140 -2.53 -5.25 -26.27
C SER A 140 -2.50 -6.46 -27.21
N SER A 141 -1.63 -7.45 -26.92
CA SER A 141 -1.59 -8.69 -27.68
C SER A 141 -2.99 -9.35 -27.73
N GLU A 142 -3.29 -10.05 -28.83
CA GLU A 142 -4.58 -10.74 -29.01
C GLU A 142 -4.92 -11.67 -27.84
N LYS A 143 -3.92 -12.38 -27.32
CA LYS A 143 -4.07 -13.24 -26.13
C LYS A 143 -4.55 -12.45 -24.92
N LEU A 144 -3.93 -11.30 -24.64
CA LEU A 144 -4.31 -10.45 -23.50
C LEU A 144 -5.71 -9.84 -23.74
N ARG A 145 -5.98 -9.36 -24.95
CA ARG A 145 -7.28 -8.81 -25.33
C ARG A 145 -8.40 -9.84 -25.12
N LYS A 146 -8.19 -11.10 -25.54
CA LYS A 146 -9.14 -12.19 -25.31
C LYS A 146 -9.39 -12.41 -23.81
N ILE A 147 -8.33 -12.43 -22.98
CA ILE A 147 -8.48 -12.55 -21.53
C ILE A 147 -9.28 -11.37 -20.96
N ARG A 148 -9.08 -10.13 -21.45
CA ARG A 148 -9.80 -8.96 -20.97
C ARG A 148 -11.29 -8.96 -21.39
N LEU A 149 -11.64 -9.61 -22.46
CA LEU A 149 -13.04 -9.74 -22.95
C LEU A 149 -13.77 -10.94 -22.34
N GLU A 150 -13.11 -12.10 -22.26
CA GLU A 150 -13.73 -13.38 -21.94
C GLU A 150 -13.33 -13.92 -20.54
N GLY A 151 -12.17 -13.53 -20.06
CA GLY A 151 -11.55 -14.06 -18.84
C GLY A 151 -10.44 -15.08 -19.14
N ASN A 152 -9.66 -15.39 -18.11
CA ASN A 152 -8.73 -16.52 -18.16
C ASN A 152 -9.45 -17.85 -17.93
N LYS A 153 -8.72 -18.97 -17.89
CA LYS A 153 -9.26 -20.31 -17.64
C LYS A 153 -10.09 -20.45 -16.35
N TYR A 154 -10.01 -19.48 -15.46
CA TYR A 154 -10.78 -19.41 -14.20
C TYR A 154 -11.90 -18.35 -14.26
N GLY A 155 -12.18 -17.77 -15.43
CA GLY A 155 -13.19 -16.72 -15.62
C GLY A 155 -12.78 -15.34 -15.05
N ARG A 156 -11.52 -15.18 -14.64
CA ARG A 156 -10.99 -13.95 -14.00
C ARG A 156 -10.22 -13.08 -14.98
N GLY A 157 -9.98 -11.82 -14.60
CA GLY A 157 -9.13 -10.89 -15.37
C GLY A 157 -9.84 -10.26 -16.57
N LYS A 158 -11.17 -10.21 -16.58
CA LYS A 158 -11.98 -9.61 -17.64
C LYS A 158 -12.69 -8.34 -17.20
N VAL A 159 -13.07 -7.52 -18.17
CA VAL A 159 -13.99 -6.41 -17.94
C VAL A 159 -15.34 -7.00 -17.52
N SER A 160 -15.87 -6.49 -16.40
CA SER A 160 -17.18 -6.89 -15.92
C SER A 160 -18.27 -6.59 -16.96
N GLU A 161 -19.24 -7.47 -17.14
CA GLU A 161 -20.33 -7.33 -18.13
C GLU A 161 -21.01 -5.97 -18.03
N ARG A 162 -21.27 -5.52 -16.79
CA ARG A 162 -21.87 -4.22 -16.50
C ARG A 162 -21.12 -3.03 -17.12
N TRP A 163 -19.83 -3.17 -17.39
CA TRP A 163 -18.96 -2.07 -17.84
C TRP A 163 -18.42 -2.25 -19.25
N LYS A 164 -18.81 -3.31 -19.96
CA LYS A 164 -18.35 -3.55 -21.33
C LYS A 164 -18.69 -2.44 -22.32
N TYR A 165 -19.75 -1.68 -22.08
CA TYR A 165 -20.11 -0.55 -22.93
C TYR A 165 -19.00 0.52 -22.98
N LEU A 166 -18.15 0.63 -21.94
CA LEU A 166 -17.03 1.58 -21.90
C LEU A 166 -15.91 1.24 -22.90
N ILE A 167 -15.90 0.03 -23.46
CA ILE A 167 -14.96 -0.33 -24.52
C ILE A 167 -15.16 0.58 -25.74
N LYS A 168 -16.42 0.97 -26.03
CA LYS A 168 -16.79 1.86 -27.12
C LYS A 168 -16.85 3.35 -26.72
N SER A 169 -16.42 3.70 -25.51
CA SER A 169 -16.44 5.10 -25.06
C SER A 169 -15.62 6.01 -26.00
N PRO A 170 -16.08 7.24 -26.30
CA PRO A 170 -15.38 8.17 -27.18
C PRO A 170 -14.13 8.79 -26.52
N PHE A 171 -13.96 8.62 -25.23
CA PHE A 171 -12.85 9.17 -24.46
C PHE A 171 -11.82 8.08 -24.08
N PRO A 172 -10.56 8.45 -23.88
CA PRO A 172 -9.54 7.52 -23.42
C PRO A 172 -9.77 7.14 -21.93
N ILE A 173 -9.54 5.87 -21.61
CA ILE A 173 -9.63 5.34 -20.24
C ILE A 173 -8.26 4.87 -19.82
N SER A 174 -7.84 5.17 -18.58
CA SER A 174 -6.52 4.79 -18.08
C SER A 174 -6.50 4.62 -16.56
N HIS A 175 -5.63 3.73 -16.10
CA HIS A 175 -5.31 3.49 -14.69
C HIS A 175 -4.05 4.27 -14.22
N LYS A 176 -3.48 5.11 -15.07
CA LYS A 176 -2.19 5.79 -14.84
C LYS A 176 -2.21 6.86 -13.75
N CYS A 177 -3.38 7.34 -13.35
CA CYS A 177 -3.49 8.40 -12.34
C CYS A 177 -2.74 8.08 -11.04
N CYS A 178 -2.89 6.87 -10.47
CA CYS A 178 -2.17 6.50 -9.25
C CYS A 178 -0.66 6.44 -9.43
N GLU A 179 -0.19 6.03 -10.60
CA GLU A 179 1.25 5.99 -10.90
C GLU A 179 1.84 7.39 -10.94
N VAL A 180 1.20 8.29 -11.67
CA VAL A 180 1.68 9.67 -11.87
C VAL A 180 1.51 10.51 -10.61
N MET A 181 0.34 10.42 -9.96
CA MET A 181 -0.03 11.31 -8.86
C MET A 181 0.55 10.90 -7.51
N LYS A 182 0.70 9.59 -7.25
CA LYS A 182 1.13 9.09 -5.94
C LYS A 182 2.48 8.35 -6.00
N LYS A 183 2.63 7.35 -6.85
CA LYS A 183 3.84 6.50 -6.82
C LYS A 183 5.08 7.19 -7.36
N SER A 184 4.96 7.99 -8.43
CA SER A 184 6.10 8.68 -9.03
C SER A 184 6.75 9.72 -8.09
N PRO A 185 6.01 10.54 -7.31
CA PRO A 185 6.62 11.40 -6.30
C PRO A 185 7.44 10.64 -5.26
N PHE A 186 6.91 9.56 -4.70
CA PHE A 186 7.65 8.72 -3.75
C PHE A 186 8.90 8.11 -4.38
N ALA A 187 8.78 7.52 -5.57
CA ALA A 187 9.93 6.92 -6.25
C ALA A 187 11.05 7.94 -6.55
N ARG A 188 10.69 9.19 -6.82
CA ARG A 188 11.66 10.29 -6.98
C ARG A 188 12.34 10.60 -5.65
N TYR A 189 11.58 10.77 -4.58
CA TYR A 189 12.10 11.02 -3.24
C TYR A 189 13.05 9.89 -2.79
N GLU A 190 12.64 8.64 -2.94
CA GLU A 190 13.46 7.47 -2.62
C GLU A 190 14.77 7.42 -3.42
N LYS A 191 14.72 7.84 -4.69
CA LYS A 191 15.91 7.91 -5.55
C LYS A 191 16.86 9.04 -5.12
N GLU A 192 16.32 10.17 -4.70
CA GLU A 192 17.09 11.36 -4.31
C GLU A 192 17.71 11.21 -2.91
N THR A 193 17.01 10.55 -1.98
CA THR A 193 17.44 10.45 -0.57
C THR A 193 18.03 9.10 -0.21
N GLY A 194 17.74 8.04 -0.95
CA GLY A 194 18.03 6.66 -0.54
C GLY A 194 17.07 6.06 0.47
N ASN A 195 16.22 6.87 1.09
CA ASN A 195 15.33 6.46 2.18
C ASN A 195 14.34 5.37 1.78
N LYS A 196 13.98 4.50 2.72
CA LYS A 196 13.06 3.38 2.53
C LYS A 196 11.77 3.56 3.34
N PRO A 197 10.60 3.24 2.76
CA PRO A 197 9.32 3.55 3.36
C PRO A 197 8.88 2.59 4.46
N TYR A 198 8.33 3.16 5.53
CA TYR A 198 7.29 2.53 6.33
C TYR A 198 5.92 2.92 5.73
N ILE A 199 5.03 1.96 5.55
CA ILE A 199 3.70 2.19 4.95
C ILE A 199 2.61 1.64 5.87
N GLY A 200 1.66 2.49 6.24
CA GLY A 200 0.49 2.16 7.06
C GLY A 200 -0.56 1.43 6.22
N VAL A 201 -0.33 0.15 5.98
CA VAL A 201 -1.21 -0.74 5.22
C VAL A 201 -1.44 -1.99 6.02
N MET A 202 -2.68 -2.49 6.04
CA MET A 202 -3.06 -3.72 6.72
C MET A 202 -3.46 -4.82 5.72
N ALA A 203 -3.10 -6.06 6.03
CA ALA A 203 -3.49 -7.24 5.25
C ALA A 203 -5.01 -7.42 5.23
N SER A 204 -5.71 -7.03 6.30
CA SER A 204 -7.16 -7.10 6.45
C SER A 204 -7.94 -6.22 5.46
N GLU A 205 -7.32 -5.22 4.83
CA GLU A 205 -8.01 -4.29 3.93
C GLU A 205 -8.38 -4.91 2.57
N SER A 206 -7.69 -5.94 2.11
CA SER A 206 -8.04 -6.65 0.87
C SER A 206 -7.29 -7.98 0.72
N SER A 207 -7.89 -8.93 0.00
CA SER A 207 -7.26 -10.22 -0.31
C SER A 207 -5.91 -10.08 -1.03
N MET A 208 -5.71 -9.05 -1.84
CA MET A 208 -4.43 -8.83 -2.51
C MET A 208 -3.33 -8.42 -1.51
N ARG A 209 -3.67 -7.61 -0.50
CA ARG A 209 -2.73 -7.20 0.56
C ARG A 209 -2.42 -8.36 1.48
N GLU A 210 -3.41 -9.19 1.80
CA GLU A 210 -3.23 -10.42 2.56
C GLU A 210 -2.24 -11.36 1.85
N ILE A 211 -2.45 -11.62 0.56
CA ILE A 211 -1.56 -12.44 -0.26
C ILE A 211 -0.15 -11.85 -0.31
N ASP A 212 -0.02 -10.54 -0.52
CA ASP A 212 1.27 -9.85 -0.55
C ASP A 212 2.00 -9.97 0.80
N TYR A 213 1.30 -9.79 1.90
CA TYR A 213 1.86 -9.88 3.25
C TYR A 213 2.39 -11.29 3.55
N ILE A 214 1.58 -12.32 3.26
CA ILE A 214 1.95 -13.74 3.45
C ILE A 214 3.13 -14.12 2.54
N LYS A 215 3.03 -13.81 1.26
CA LYS A 215 4.04 -14.16 0.25
C LYS A 215 5.41 -13.59 0.55
N ASN A 216 5.47 -12.42 1.15
CA ASN A 216 6.73 -11.75 1.49
C ASN A 216 7.19 -12.03 2.93
N GLY A 217 6.53 -12.93 3.64
CA GLY A 217 6.97 -13.42 4.95
C GLY A 217 6.72 -12.47 6.11
N GLY A 218 5.81 -11.48 5.98
CA GLY A 218 5.41 -10.58 7.06
C GLY A 218 5.63 -9.10 6.76
N CYS A 219 6.10 -8.34 7.74
CA CYS A 219 6.13 -6.87 7.70
C CYS A 219 7.20 -6.27 6.78
N ASN A 220 8.41 -6.84 6.76
CA ASN A 220 9.58 -6.23 6.11
C ASN A 220 9.90 -6.92 4.78
N PHE A 221 9.70 -6.21 3.67
CA PHE A 221 9.89 -6.73 2.30
C PHE A 221 11.24 -6.28 1.76
N TYR A 222 12.29 -7.05 2.03
CA TYR A 222 13.67 -6.73 1.62
C TYR A 222 13.96 -7.09 0.17
N GLU A 223 13.43 -8.21 -0.31
CA GLU A 223 13.76 -8.80 -1.61
C GLU A 223 12.65 -8.57 -2.67
N THR A 224 12.07 -7.39 -2.71
CA THR A 224 11.03 -7.05 -3.68
C THR A 224 11.48 -5.97 -4.65
N SER A 225 10.84 -5.88 -5.81
CA SER A 225 11.09 -4.78 -6.76
C SER A 225 10.88 -3.39 -6.17
N ARG A 226 10.15 -3.30 -5.06
CA ARG A 226 9.97 -2.11 -4.22
C ARG A 226 10.08 -2.53 -2.77
N VAL A 227 11.24 -2.35 -2.19
CA VAL A 227 11.47 -2.58 -0.76
C VAL A 227 10.58 -1.67 0.07
N LYS A 228 9.97 -2.21 1.11
CA LYS A 228 9.00 -1.48 1.95
C LYS A 228 8.78 -2.23 3.26
N SER A 229 8.35 -1.52 4.28
CA SER A 229 7.92 -2.13 5.54
C SER A 229 6.45 -1.79 5.82
N TRP A 230 5.69 -2.79 6.30
CA TRP A 230 4.31 -2.68 6.78
C TRP A 230 4.23 -3.09 8.25
N PRO A 231 4.74 -2.27 9.18
CA PRO A 231 4.86 -2.67 10.59
C PRO A 231 3.53 -3.01 11.26
N ILE A 232 2.44 -2.37 10.81
CA ILE A 232 1.06 -2.62 11.25
C ILE A 232 0.30 -3.55 10.26
N GLY A 233 1.02 -4.27 9.39
CA GLY A 233 0.43 -5.08 8.32
C GLY A 233 -0.50 -6.20 8.80
N PHE A 234 -0.34 -6.68 10.02
CA PHE A 234 -1.18 -7.71 10.65
C PHE A 234 -2.26 -7.16 11.59
N TRP A 235 -2.42 -5.82 11.67
CA TRP A 235 -3.47 -5.20 12.47
C TRP A 235 -4.82 -5.24 11.76
N ASN A 236 -5.88 -5.02 12.54
CA ASN A 236 -7.25 -4.82 12.07
C ASN A 236 -7.66 -3.36 12.27
N ASP A 237 -8.74 -2.94 11.62
CA ASP A 237 -9.26 -1.59 11.77
C ASP A 237 -9.62 -1.22 13.22
N SER A 238 -10.15 -2.18 13.99
CA SER A 238 -10.42 -2.02 15.41
C SER A 238 -9.18 -1.71 16.24
N ASP A 239 -8.03 -2.31 15.91
CA ASP A 239 -6.77 -2.05 16.63
C ASP A 239 -6.29 -0.59 16.41
N ILE A 240 -6.51 -0.05 15.23
CA ILE A 240 -6.18 1.35 14.90
C ILE A 240 -6.98 2.30 15.80
N TRP A 241 -8.29 2.09 15.88
CA TRP A 241 -9.16 2.93 16.73
C TRP A 241 -8.87 2.76 18.21
N GLU A 242 -8.62 1.52 18.67
CA GLU A 242 -8.23 1.25 20.04
C GLU A 242 -6.91 1.97 20.40
N TYR A 243 -5.92 1.93 19.51
CA TYR A 243 -4.65 2.62 19.69
C TYR A 243 -4.83 4.14 19.80
N LEU A 244 -5.57 4.75 18.86
CA LEU A 244 -5.85 6.19 18.85
C LEU A 244 -6.49 6.64 20.19
N ASN A 245 -7.42 5.84 20.70
CA ASN A 245 -8.11 6.13 21.96
C ASN A 245 -7.19 5.97 23.19
N ILE A 246 -6.43 4.86 23.29
CA ILE A 246 -5.58 4.58 24.45
C ILE A 246 -4.45 5.61 24.57
N PHE A 247 -3.83 5.99 23.45
CA PHE A 247 -2.70 6.91 23.44
C PHE A 247 -3.09 8.36 23.18
N ASN A 248 -4.38 8.68 23.10
CA ASN A 248 -4.91 10.01 22.78
C ASN A 248 -4.26 10.63 21.54
N VAL A 249 -4.01 9.81 20.52
CA VAL A 249 -3.37 10.26 19.27
C VAL A 249 -4.40 11.04 18.45
N PRO A 250 -4.11 12.30 18.08
CA PRO A 250 -5.01 13.07 17.22
C PRO A 250 -5.15 12.41 15.85
N TYR A 251 -6.36 12.44 15.31
CA TYR A 251 -6.64 11.99 13.94
C TYR A 251 -7.39 13.07 13.15
N CYS A 252 -7.48 12.90 11.83
CA CYS A 252 -8.13 13.87 10.97
C CYS A 252 -9.64 13.87 11.17
N SER A 253 -10.24 15.06 11.35
CA SER A 253 -11.68 15.25 11.55
C SER A 253 -12.57 14.75 10.40
N VAL A 254 -11.99 14.38 9.26
CA VAL A 254 -12.73 13.75 8.15
C VAL A 254 -13.44 12.46 8.60
N TYR A 255 -12.87 11.74 9.56
CA TYR A 255 -13.48 10.52 10.11
C TYR A 255 -14.71 10.80 10.98
N ASP A 256 -14.79 11.96 11.62
CA ASP A 256 -15.98 12.38 12.39
C ASP A 256 -17.16 12.70 11.48
N MET A 257 -16.91 12.93 10.19
CA MET A 257 -17.91 13.17 9.14
C MET A 257 -18.43 11.88 8.50
N GLY A 258 -17.97 10.71 8.97
CA GLY A 258 -18.40 9.39 8.48
C GLY A 258 -17.68 8.89 7.22
N TYR A 259 -16.46 9.35 6.95
CA TYR A 259 -15.61 8.89 5.83
C TYR A 259 -14.61 7.83 6.24
#